data_88904dad81e97afb484a1764295b33d7
#
_entry.id   88904dad81e97afb484a1764295b33d7
#
_cell.length_a   1.000
_cell.length_b   1.000
_cell.length_c   1.000
_cell.angle_alpha   90.00
_cell.angle_beta   90.00
_cell.angle_gamma   90.00
#
_symmetry.space_group_name_H-M   'P 1'
#
loop_
_entity.id
_entity.type
_entity.pdbx_description
1 polymer ?
#
loop_
_entity_poly.entity_id
_entity_poly.type
_entity_poly.pdbx_seq_one_letter_code
_entity_poly.pdbx_strand_id
1 'polypeptide(L)'
;MPLAAGPVIARTISLAAELALLTARTTGRDDLAERAQALAAEAEPLAAEDAAAYHEFLRTKSEEARARTIELPLRMAGLAAEVAELAADTSKQAQGAVGGDAAVGSMLAEAAARAAAYLVRVNGGGEAAEEATSRAAAAAARV
;
A
#
# COMPACT_ATOMS: atom_id res chain seq x y z
N MET A 1 10.24 10.29 -14.87
CA MET A 1 9.95 10.88 -13.56
C MET A 1 11.01 10.42 -12.57
N PRO A 2 11.66 11.34 -11.87
CA PRO A 2 12.59 10.91 -10.84
C PRO A 2 11.86 10.07 -9.79
N LEU A 3 12.50 8.99 -9.34
CA LEU A 3 11.98 8.17 -8.25
C LEU A 3 11.98 8.98 -6.96
N ALA A 4 10.83 9.12 -6.35
CA ALA A 4 10.65 9.73 -5.04
C ALA A 4 9.92 8.73 -4.14
N ALA A 5 9.91 8.98 -2.82
CA ALA A 5 9.39 8.03 -1.85
C ALA A 5 7.92 7.66 -2.10
N GLY A 6 7.05 8.65 -2.30
CA GLY A 6 5.62 8.40 -2.54
C GLY A 6 5.35 7.50 -3.74
N PRO A 7 5.87 7.80 -4.94
CA PRO A 7 5.76 6.92 -6.10
C PRO A 7 6.29 5.51 -5.87
N VAL A 8 7.39 5.35 -5.14
CA VAL A 8 7.93 4.01 -4.81
C VAL A 8 6.97 3.26 -3.89
N ILE A 9 6.45 3.92 -2.87
CA ILE A 9 5.48 3.32 -1.94
C ILE A 9 4.23 2.84 -2.70
N ALA A 10 3.63 3.71 -3.53
CA ALA A 10 2.45 3.37 -4.31
C ALA A 10 2.67 2.16 -5.22
N ARG A 11 3.80 2.11 -5.90
CA ARG A 11 4.17 0.95 -6.74
C ARG A 11 4.39 -0.31 -5.92
N THR A 12 5.00 -0.20 -4.75
CA THR A 12 5.19 -1.34 -3.85
C THR A 12 3.84 -1.92 -3.41
N ILE A 13 2.85 -1.07 -3.09
CA ILE A 13 1.49 -1.50 -2.75
C ILE A 13 0.85 -2.24 -3.93
N SER A 14 0.94 -1.68 -5.15
CA SER A 14 0.40 -2.31 -6.35
C SER A 14 1.04 -3.68 -6.61
N LEU A 15 2.36 -3.78 -6.55
CA LEU A 15 3.10 -5.04 -6.75
C LEU A 15 2.79 -6.07 -5.66
N ALA A 16 2.64 -5.64 -4.42
CA ALA A 16 2.24 -6.52 -3.32
C ALA A 16 0.83 -7.10 -3.54
N ALA A 17 -0.11 -6.28 -4.02
CA ALA A 17 -1.44 -6.73 -4.40
C ALA A 17 -1.41 -7.72 -5.58
N GLU A 18 -0.54 -7.50 -6.55
CA GLU A 18 -0.36 -8.43 -7.67
C GLU A 18 0.17 -9.80 -7.23
N LEU A 19 1.02 -9.87 -6.21
CA LEU A 19 1.47 -11.15 -5.64
C LEU A 19 0.29 -11.91 -4.99
N ALA A 20 -0.58 -11.21 -4.27
CA ALA A 20 -1.80 -11.80 -3.74
C ALA A 20 -2.75 -12.26 -4.87
N LEU A 21 -2.88 -11.46 -5.91
CA LEU A 21 -3.67 -11.79 -7.11
C LEU A 21 -3.17 -13.06 -7.79
N LEU A 22 -1.87 -13.18 -7.98
CA LEU A 22 -1.26 -14.37 -8.57
C LEU A 22 -1.58 -15.62 -7.76
N THR A 23 -1.40 -15.58 -6.46
CA THR A 23 -1.72 -16.69 -5.55
C THR A 23 -3.20 -17.03 -5.58
N ALA A 24 -4.09 -16.04 -5.52
CA ALA A 24 -5.54 -16.23 -5.55
C ALA A 24 -5.99 -16.90 -6.86
N ARG A 25 -5.49 -16.48 -7.99
CA ARG A 25 -5.78 -17.10 -9.30
C ARG A 25 -5.29 -18.53 -9.38
N THR A 26 -4.08 -18.79 -8.92
CA THR A 26 -3.49 -20.14 -8.93
C THR A 26 -4.26 -21.11 -8.05
N THR A 27 -4.89 -20.61 -6.98
CA THR A 27 -5.69 -21.42 -6.05
C THR A 27 -7.20 -21.42 -6.35
N GLY A 28 -7.63 -20.77 -7.45
CA GLY A 28 -9.03 -20.70 -7.85
C GLY A 28 -9.92 -19.85 -6.94
N ARG A 29 -9.34 -18.89 -6.24
CA ARG A 29 -10.07 -17.98 -5.33
C ARG A 29 -10.41 -16.67 -6.04
N ASP A 30 -11.47 -16.72 -6.85
CA ASP A 30 -11.90 -15.58 -7.68
C ASP A 30 -12.28 -14.36 -6.84
N ASP A 31 -12.91 -14.56 -5.68
CA ASP A 31 -13.27 -13.52 -4.72
C ASP A 31 -12.04 -12.71 -4.24
N LEU A 32 -10.98 -13.41 -3.86
CA LEU A 32 -9.71 -12.79 -3.44
C LEU A 32 -8.98 -12.16 -4.63
N ALA A 33 -9.03 -12.79 -5.79
CA ALA A 33 -8.42 -12.27 -7.02
C ALA A 33 -9.05 -10.94 -7.45
N GLU A 34 -10.37 -10.83 -7.44
CA GLU A 34 -11.09 -9.59 -7.75
C GLU A 34 -10.72 -8.46 -6.77
N ARG A 35 -10.66 -8.76 -5.48
CA ARG A 35 -10.28 -7.78 -4.47
C ARG A 35 -8.82 -7.33 -4.63
N ALA A 36 -7.90 -8.26 -4.86
CA ALA A 36 -6.49 -7.94 -5.08
C ALA A 36 -6.29 -7.06 -6.32
N GLN A 37 -7.00 -7.36 -7.40
CA GLN A 37 -6.96 -6.56 -8.62
C GLN A 37 -7.49 -5.14 -8.40
N ALA A 38 -8.58 -5.00 -7.65
CA ALA A 38 -9.13 -3.69 -7.31
C ALA A 38 -8.14 -2.86 -6.48
N LEU A 39 -7.50 -3.44 -5.48
CA LEU A 39 -6.50 -2.75 -4.65
C LEU A 39 -5.27 -2.32 -5.46
N ALA A 40 -4.79 -3.16 -6.37
CA ALA A 40 -3.70 -2.80 -7.28
C ALA A 40 -4.07 -1.60 -8.16
N ALA A 41 -5.28 -1.60 -8.71
CA ALA A 41 -5.81 -0.51 -9.54
C ALA A 41 -6.00 0.81 -8.75
N GLU A 42 -6.37 0.72 -7.48
CA GLU A 42 -6.48 1.91 -6.60
C GLU A 42 -5.11 2.50 -6.25
N ALA A 43 -4.09 1.66 -6.08
CA ALA A 43 -2.75 2.10 -5.69
C ALA A 43 -1.98 2.74 -6.85
N GLU A 44 -2.14 2.26 -8.07
CA GLU A 44 -1.34 2.66 -9.22
C GLU A 44 -1.35 4.17 -9.51
N PRO A 45 -2.49 4.87 -9.55
CA PRO A 45 -2.52 6.31 -9.84
C PRO A 45 -1.90 7.16 -8.73
N LEU A 46 -1.79 6.66 -7.52
CA LEU A 46 -1.26 7.41 -6.38
C LEU A 46 0.20 7.82 -6.57
N ALA A 47 0.97 7.09 -7.38
CA ALA A 47 2.35 7.45 -7.71
C ALA A 47 2.44 8.81 -8.40
N ALA A 48 1.60 9.03 -9.42
CA ALA A 48 1.57 10.29 -10.15
C ALA A 48 0.88 11.41 -9.35
N GLU A 49 -0.19 11.07 -8.61
CA GLU A 49 -0.90 12.03 -7.78
C GLU A 49 0.00 12.59 -6.66
N ASP A 50 0.76 11.74 -5.98
CA ASP A 50 1.69 12.17 -4.93
C ASP A 50 2.79 13.06 -5.47
N ALA A 51 3.40 12.71 -6.60
CA ALA A 51 4.40 13.54 -7.26
C ALA A 51 3.83 14.91 -7.64
N ALA A 52 2.62 14.95 -8.20
CA ALA A 52 1.95 16.20 -8.59
C ALA A 52 1.63 17.07 -7.37
N ALA A 53 1.15 16.47 -6.28
CA ALA A 53 0.83 17.18 -5.04
C ALA A 53 2.08 17.82 -4.42
N TYR A 54 3.20 17.11 -4.42
CA TYR A 54 4.46 17.63 -3.92
C TYR A 54 4.98 18.81 -4.78
N HIS A 55 4.94 18.69 -6.10
CA HIS A 55 5.30 19.79 -7.01
C HIS A 55 4.41 21.01 -6.82
N GLU A 56 3.11 20.81 -6.67
CA GLU A 56 2.17 21.91 -6.42
C GLU A 56 2.47 22.60 -5.09
N PHE A 57 2.75 21.85 -4.04
CA PHE A 57 3.16 22.43 -2.75
C PHE A 57 4.45 23.23 -2.86
N LEU A 58 5.45 22.74 -3.57
CA LEU A 58 6.70 23.48 -3.77
C LEU A 58 6.47 24.81 -4.51
N ARG A 59 5.53 24.82 -5.46
CA ARG A 59 5.20 25.98 -6.28
C ARG A 59 4.36 27.02 -5.53
N THR A 60 3.34 26.59 -4.80
CA THR A 60 2.33 27.49 -4.20
C THR A 60 2.54 27.79 -2.73
N LYS A 61 3.12 26.85 -1.99
CA LYS A 61 3.18 26.86 -0.51
C LYS A 61 1.83 27.05 0.16
N SER A 62 0.72 26.74 -0.55
CA SER A 62 -0.63 26.87 -0.03
C SER A 62 -0.96 25.77 0.97
N GLU A 63 -1.88 26.07 1.90
CA GLU A 63 -2.38 25.08 2.87
C GLU A 63 -3.12 23.92 2.19
N GLU A 64 -3.83 24.19 1.09
CA GLU A 64 -4.52 23.16 0.31
C GLU A 64 -3.52 22.17 -0.31
N ALA A 65 -2.44 22.70 -0.92
CA ALA A 65 -1.40 21.86 -1.48
C ALA A 65 -0.67 21.06 -0.40
N ARG A 66 -0.43 21.67 0.76
CA ARG A 66 0.13 20.99 1.92
C ARG A 66 -0.76 19.85 2.41
N ALA A 67 -2.06 20.10 2.54
CA ALA A 67 -3.01 19.08 2.96
C ALA A 67 -2.98 17.85 2.04
N ARG A 68 -2.84 18.05 0.73
CA ARG A 68 -2.72 16.94 -0.23
C ARG A 68 -1.45 16.11 -0.03
N THR A 69 -0.34 16.73 0.36
CA THR A 69 0.90 15.98 0.65
C THR A 69 0.80 15.10 1.90
N ILE A 70 -0.20 15.32 2.74
CA ILE A 70 -0.53 14.48 3.90
C ILE A 70 -1.58 13.42 3.54
N GLU A 71 -2.65 13.84 2.85
CA GLU A 71 -3.77 12.99 2.46
C GLU A 71 -3.33 11.77 1.61
N LEU A 72 -2.48 12.00 0.61
CA LEU A 72 -2.07 10.93 -0.30
C LEU A 72 -1.25 9.84 0.38
N PRO A 73 -0.19 10.13 1.16
CA PRO A 73 0.48 9.11 1.94
C PRO A 73 -0.44 8.42 2.98
N LEU A 74 -1.38 9.14 3.57
CA LEU A 74 -2.36 8.55 4.48
C LEU A 74 -3.24 7.52 3.76
N ARG A 75 -3.70 7.85 2.56
CA ARG A 75 -4.44 6.92 1.70
C ARG A 75 -3.60 5.70 1.31
N MET A 76 -2.31 5.91 0.98
CA MET A 76 -1.37 4.81 0.72
C MET A 76 -1.24 3.88 1.93
N ALA A 77 -1.12 4.42 3.14
CA ALA A 77 -1.03 3.61 4.35
C ALA A 77 -2.27 2.73 4.55
N GLY A 78 -3.46 3.28 4.33
CA GLY A 78 -4.72 2.53 4.39
C GLY A 78 -4.78 1.40 3.37
N LEU A 79 -4.46 1.68 2.10
CA LEU A 79 -4.41 0.66 1.04
C LEU A 79 -3.36 -0.42 1.33
N ALA A 80 -2.19 -0.03 1.82
CA ALA A 80 -1.15 -0.98 2.19
C ALA A 80 -1.63 -1.93 3.30
N ALA A 81 -2.36 -1.43 4.28
CA ALA A 81 -2.94 -2.28 5.33
C ALA A 81 -3.95 -3.28 4.75
N GLU A 82 -4.84 -2.84 3.86
CA GLU A 82 -5.79 -3.74 3.20
C GLU A 82 -5.08 -4.80 2.36
N VAL A 83 -4.04 -4.42 1.62
CA VAL A 83 -3.23 -5.37 0.84
C VAL A 83 -2.52 -6.38 1.75
N ALA A 84 -1.94 -5.93 2.87
CA ALA A 84 -1.28 -6.81 3.82
C ALA A 84 -2.25 -7.86 4.40
N GLU A 85 -3.45 -7.44 4.78
CA GLU A 85 -4.50 -8.32 5.29
C GLU A 85 -4.96 -9.33 4.24
N LEU A 86 -5.28 -8.84 3.03
CA LEU A 86 -5.72 -9.70 1.93
C LEU A 86 -4.64 -10.72 1.53
N ALA A 87 -3.39 -10.28 1.43
CA ALA A 87 -2.27 -11.14 1.07
C ALA A 87 -2.01 -12.20 2.15
N ALA A 88 -2.12 -11.84 3.43
CA ALA A 88 -1.98 -12.80 4.53
C ALA A 88 -3.11 -13.85 4.50
N ASP A 89 -4.36 -13.44 4.25
CA ASP A 89 -5.49 -14.34 4.13
C ASP A 89 -5.34 -15.27 2.91
N THR A 90 -4.88 -14.73 1.79
CA THR A 90 -4.61 -15.49 0.57
C THR A 90 -3.51 -16.53 0.79
N SER A 91 -2.42 -16.13 1.47
CA SER A 91 -1.31 -17.03 1.81
C SER A 91 -1.77 -18.23 2.67
N LYS A 92 -2.62 -17.98 3.67
CA LYS A 92 -3.14 -19.05 4.54
C LYS A 92 -4.01 -20.06 3.82
N GLN A 93 -4.71 -19.65 2.78
CA GLN A 93 -5.60 -20.51 2.02
C GLN A 93 -4.89 -21.28 0.92
N ALA A 94 -3.65 -20.90 0.60
CA ALA A 94 -2.80 -21.60 -0.34
C ALA A 94 -1.95 -22.65 0.38
N GLN A 95 -1.69 -23.78 -0.29
CA GLN A 95 -0.85 -24.84 0.26
C GLN A 95 0.54 -24.81 -0.36
N GLY A 96 1.55 -25.07 0.44
CA GLY A 96 2.94 -25.21 -0.01
C GLY A 96 3.54 -23.90 -0.53
N ALA A 97 4.41 -24.02 -1.52
CA ALA A 97 5.16 -22.89 -2.09
C ALA A 97 4.27 -21.82 -2.75
N VAL A 98 3.07 -22.19 -3.20
CA VAL A 98 2.13 -21.26 -3.86
C VAL A 98 1.70 -20.12 -2.91
N GLY A 99 1.61 -20.37 -1.61
CA GLY A 99 1.32 -19.35 -0.60
C GLY A 99 2.45 -18.36 -0.37
N GLY A 100 3.68 -18.70 -0.77
CA GLY A 100 4.86 -17.88 -0.54
C GLY A 100 4.81 -16.50 -1.19
N ASP A 101 4.29 -16.41 -2.40
CA ASP A 101 4.17 -15.13 -3.11
C ASP A 101 3.22 -14.17 -2.38
N ALA A 102 2.08 -14.66 -1.91
CA ALA A 102 1.17 -13.85 -1.12
C ALA A 102 1.76 -13.48 0.25
N ALA A 103 2.52 -14.38 0.90
CA ALA A 103 3.22 -14.07 2.13
C ALA A 103 4.22 -12.91 1.93
N VAL A 104 5.01 -12.95 0.88
CA VAL A 104 5.91 -11.85 0.49
C VAL A 104 5.10 -10.57 0.22
N GLY A 105 3.98 -10.67 -0.46
CA GLY A 105 3.06 -9.55 -0.68
C GLY A 105 2.63 -8.88 0.62
N SER A 106 2.27 -9.67 1.64
CA SER A 106 1.90 -9.15 2.97
C SER A 106 3.06 -8.41 3.64
N MET A 107 4.26 -8.95 3.58
CA MET A 107 5.46 -8.30 4.14
C MET A 107 5.82 -7.00 3.44
N LEU A 108 5.74 -6.96 2.11
CA LEU A 108 6.00 -5.76 1.32
C LEU A 108 4.95 -4.68 1.59
N ALA A 109 3.69 -5.07 1.70
CA ALA A 109 2.61 -4.14 2.04
C ALA A 109 2.77 -3.57 3.46
N GLU A 110 3.20 -4.37 4.43
CA GLU A 110 3.53 -3.88 5.78
C GLU A 110 4.65 -2.84 5.72
N ALA A 111 5.72 -3.10 5.00
CA ALA A 111 6.81 -2.14 4.83
C ALA A 111 6.33 -0.85 4.15
N ALA A 112 5.45 -0.96 3.14
CA ALA A 112 4.85 0.18 2.47
C ALA A 112 3.96 1.02 3.41
N ALA A 113 3.17 0.38 4.27
CA ALA A 113 2.35 1.07 5.29
C ALA A 113 3.22 1.89 6.25
N ARG A 114 4.31 1.32 6.74
CA ARG A 114 5.27 2.01 7.60
C ARG A 114 5.94 3.19 6.89
N ALA A 115 6.34 3.01 5.64
CA ALA A 115 6.95 4.07 4.85
C ALA A 115 5.97 5.21 4.57
N ALA A 116 4.71 4.90 4.24
CA ALA A 116 3.66 5.90 4.05
C ALA A 116 3.37 6.67 5.35
N ALA A 117 3.29 5.99 6.48
CA ALA A 117 3.13 6.63 7.79
C ALA A 117 4.27 7.58 8.13
N TYR A 118 5.49 7.22 7.75
CA TYR A 118 6.64 8.12 7.88
C TYR A 118 6.44 9.41 7.08
N LEU A 119 5.98 9.32 5.83
CA LEU A 119 5.69 10.50 5.01
C LEU A 119 4.57 11.36 5.61
N VAL A 120 3.52 10.74 6.15
CA VAL A 120 2.44 11.45 6.87
C VAL A 120 3.04 12.29 8.00
N ARG A 121 3.90 11.71 8.83
CA ARG A 121 4.54 12.43 9.95
C ARG A 121 5.42 13.58 9.48
N VAL A 122 6.32 13.34 8.53
CA VAL A 122 7.25 14.38 8.06
C VAL A 122 6.54 15.52 7.33
N ASN A 123 5.38 15.26 6.74
CA ASN A 123 4.56 16.27 6.10
C ASN A 123 3.63 17.02 7.08
N GLY A 124 3.62 16.64 8.35
CA GLY A 124 2.88 17.30 9.41
C GLY A 124 1.53 16.68 9.77
N GLY A 125 1.25 15.46 9.31
CA GLY A 125 0.02 14.71 9.61
C GLY A 125 0.03 13.95 10.95
N GLY A 126 1.12 14.02 11.71
CA GLY A 126 1.23 13.36 13.01
C GLY A 126 1.07 11.85 12.92
N GLU A 127 0.31 11.26 13.83
CA GLU A 127 0.10 9.81 13.96
C GLU A 127 -1.16 9.31 13.24
N ALA A 128 -1.67 10.06 12.25
CA ALA A 128 -2.92 9.72 11.55
C ALA A 128 -2.89 8.34 10.86
N ALA A 129 -1.72 7.82 10.51
CA ALA A 129 -1.55 6.51 9.87
C ALA A 129 -1.24 5.36 10.85
N GLU A 130 -1.27 5.57 12.17
CA GLU A 130 -0.88 4.56 13.17
C GLU A 130 -1.77 3.32 13.13
N GLU A 131 -3.08 3.50 12.99
CA GLU A 131 -4.01 2.38 12.85
C GLU A 131 -3.67 1.50 11.64
N ALA A 132 -3.42 2.11 10.49
CA ALA A 132 -3.07 1.39 9.27
C ALA A 132 -1.76 0.60 9.43
N THR A 133 -0.74 1.19 10.06
CA THR A 133 0.53 0.50 10.32
C THR A 133 0.36 -0.67 11.28
N SER A 134 -0.46 -0.52 12.30
CA SER A 134 -0.76 -1.59 13.27
C SER A 134 -1.49 -2.76 12.61
N ARG A 135 -2.47 -2.49 11.75
CA ARG A 135 -3.19 -3.52 10.97
C ARG A 135 -2.25 -4.26 10.04
N ALA A 136 -1.41 -3.53 9.29
CA ALA A 136 -0.45 -4.13 8.37
C ALA A 136 0.57 -5.02 9.11
N ALA A 137 1.09 -4.57 10.24
CA ALA A 137 2.02 -5.35 11.06
C ALA A 137 1.37 -6.62 11.61
N ALA A 138 0.13 -6.52 12.09
CA ALA A 138 -0.63 -7.69 12.57
C ALA A 138 -0.88 -8.70 11.44
N ALA A 139 -1.17 -8.24 10.22
CA ALA A 139 -1.35 -9.09 9.05
C ALA A 139 -0.04 -9.80 8.67
N ALA A 140 1.06 -9.08 8.52
CA ALA A 140 2.35 -9.64 8.16
C ALA A 140 2.88 -10.63 9.21
N ALA A 141 2.54 -10.46 10.48
CA ALA A 141 2.90 -11.40 11.55
C ALA A 141 2.18 -12.75 11.45
N ARG A 142 1.16 -12.88 10.60
CA ARG A 142 0.41 -14.13 10.41
C ARG A 142 0.98 -15.04 9.32
N VAL A 143 1.95 -14.59 8.55
CA VAL A 143 2.54 -15.33 7.43
C VAL A 143 3.90 -15.92 7.73
#